data_59596d4c03a5d2f46cc4216ebb221d6c
#
_entry.id   59596d4c03a5d2f46cc4216ebb221d6c
#
_cell.length_a   1.000
_cell.length_b   1.000
_cell.length_c   1.000
_cell.angle_alpha   90.00
_cell.angle_beta   90.00
_cell.angle_gamma   90.00
#
_symmetry.space_group_name_H-M   'P 1'
#
loop_
_entity.id
_entity.type
_entity.pdbx_description
1 polymer ?
#
loop_
_entity_poly.entity_id
_entity_poly.type
_entity_poly.pdbx_seq_one_letter_code
_entity_poly.pdbx_strand_id
1 'polypeptide(L)'
;MLQAMSTGHDGSLTTLHASSPREAISRLETMVLMAGTELPTAAVRGQIGSAIDLIVQQGRLRDGSRRILSISEIFGVEHGEVLVQELFRFEQTGVDADGKVHGRHIACGRVPRRTADILACGESLDMRIFVAPDRPSGPDHPRRRLADWVPETVVTSPSLEPGERRRRSDWLPERATRMSVSRSKRKAS
;
A
#
# COMPACT_ATOMS: atom_id res chain seq x y z
N MET A 1 -8.08 -5.07 -13.60
CA MET A 1 -7.52 -5.01 -12.24
C MET A 1 -8.60 -4.65 -11.23
N LEU A 2 -9.12 -3.42 -11.16
CA LEU A 2 -10.15 -3.03 -10.16
C LEU A 2 -11.37 -3.94 -10.15
N GLN A 3 -11.86 -4.36 -11.32
CA GLN A 3 -12.99 -5.28 -11.42
C GLN A 3 -12.68 -6.68 -10.85
N ALA A 4 -11.47 -7.19 -11.05
CA ALA A 4 -11.03 -8.45 -10.46
C ALA A 4 -10.97 -8.36 -8.93
N MET A 5 -10.45 -7.25 -8.40
CA MET A 5 -10.41 -6.98 -6.97
C MET A 5 -11.81 -6.86 -6.34
N SER A 6 -12.80 -6.34 -7.10
CA SER A 6 -14.19 -6.20 -6.63
C SER A 6 -15.03 -7.48 -6.75
N THR A 7 -14.55 -8.51 -7.43
CA THR A 7 -15.30 -9.76 -7.72
C THR A 7 -14.82 -10.98 -6.92
N GLY A 8 -14.30 -10.76 -5.71
CA GLY A 8 -13.92 -11.85 -4.79
C GLY A 8 -12.55 -12.48 -5.05
N HIS A 9 -11.68 -11.81 -5.81
CA HIS A 9 -10.27 -12.20 -5.91
C HIS A 9 -9.49 -11.58 -4.75
N ASP A 10 -9.66 -12.18 -3.58
CA ASP A 10 -9.05 -11.72 -2.33
C ASP A 10 -7.52 -11.79 -2.39
N GLY A 11 -6.86 -10.85 -1.70
CA GLY A 11 -5.41 -10.80 -1.61
C GLY A 11 -4.72 -10.28 -2.89
N SER A 12 -5.40 -9.50 -3.71
CA SER A 12 -4.79 -8.85 -4.88
C SER A 12 -3.74 -7.82 -4.48
N LEU A 13 -2.61 -7.83 -5.17
CA LEU A 13 -1.51 -6.89 -4.99
C LEU A 13 -1.09 -6.31 -6.33
N THR A 14 -0.93 -5.01 -6.41
CA THR A 14 -0.44 -4.33 -7.62
C THR A 14 0.47 -3.16 -7.28
N THR A 15 1.24 -2.71 -8.25
CA THR A 15 2.13 -1.55 -8.11
C THR A 15 1.72 -0.43 -9.05
N LEU A 16 1.90 0.80 -8.59
CA LEU A 16 1.60 2.00 -9.35
C LEU A 16 2.65 3.08 -9.03
N HIS A 17 3.11 3.79 -10.05
CA HIS A 17 4.00 4.94 -9.86
C HIS A 17 3.19 6.19 -9.52
N ALA A 18 3.37 6.71 -8.31
CA ALA A 18 2.74 7.93 -7.84
C ALA A 18 3.58 8.58 -6.73
N SER A 19 3.51 9.90 -6.57
CA SER A 19 4.27 10.64 -5.55
C SER A 19 3.56 10.69 -4.19
N SER A 20 2.28 10.30 -4.14
CA SER A 20 1.48 10.25 -2.93
C SER A 20 0.31 9.28 -3.07
N PRO A 21 -0.30 8.82 -1.96
CA PRO A 21 -1.52 8.00 -2.01
C PRO A 21 -2.68 8.67 -2.78
N ARG A 22 -2.84 9.99 -2.65
CA ARG A 22 -3.87 10.74 -3.39
C ARG A 22 -3.59 10.77 -4.89
N GLU A 23 -2.34 10.97 -5.28
CA GLU A 23 -1.94 10.92 -6.69
C GLU A 23 -2.12 9.51 -7.28
N ALA A 24 -1.86 8.46 -6.50
CA ALA A 24 -2.13 7.08 -6.91
C ALA A 24 -3.60 6.88 -7.28
N ILE A 25 -4.53 7.41 -6.47
CA ILE A 25 -5.96 7.34 -6.74
C ILE A 25 -6.31 8.12 -8.01
N SER A 26 -5.85 9.36 -8.14
CA SER A 26 -6.09 10.20 -9.33
C SER A 26 -5.55 9.54 -10.60
N ARG A 27 -4.38 8.91 -10.51
CA ARG A 27 -3.79 8.17 -11.63
C ARG A 27 -4.59 6.92 -12.00
N LEU A 28 -5.11 6.20 -11.00
CA LEU A 28 -6.02 5.07 -11.24
C LEU A 28 -7.31 5.54 -11.94
N GLU A 29 -7.91 6.64 -11.50
CA GLU A 29 -9.07 7.24 -12.16
C GLU A 29 -8.75 7.52 -13.65
N THR A 30 -7.63 8.18 -13.91
CA THR A 30 -7.20 8.49 -15.29
C THR A 30 -7.02 7.24 -16.12
N MET A 31 -6.36 6.19 -15.56
CA MET A 31 -6.13 4.94 -16.29
C MET A 31 -7.42 4.19 -16.62
N VAL A 32 -8.42 4.22 -15.72
CA VAL A 32 -9.72 3.61 -15.98
C VAL A 32 -10.46 4.37 -17.09
N LEU A 33 -10.43 5.69 -17.06
CA LEU A 33 -11.05 6.53 -18.11
C LEU A 33 -10.37 6.33 -19.47
N MET A 34 -9.03 6.22 -19.50
CA MET A 34 -8.27 5.97 -20.73
C MET A 34 -8.51 4.57 -21.31
N ALA A 35 -8.95 3.61 -20.50
CA ALA A 35 -9.31 2.27 -20.95
C ALA A 35 -10.62 2.22 -21.77
N GLY A 36 -11.24 3.37 -22.06
CA GLY A 36 -12.42 3.48 -22.89
C GLY A 36 -13.73 3.05 -22.20
N THR A 37 -13.72 2.97 -20.88
CA THR A 37 -14.93 2.71 -20.12
C THR A 37 -15.75 4.00 -20.01
N GLU A 38 -16.97 3.98 -20.56
CA GLU A 38 -17.94 5.11 -20.44
C GLU A 38 -18.56 5.13 -19.03
N LEU A 39 -17.74 5.07 -17.99
CA LEU A 39 -18.22 5.14 -16.61
C LEU A 39 -18.14 6.58 -16.10
N PRO A 40 -19.18 7.07 -15.41
CA PRO A 40 -19.10 8.32 -14.68
C PRO A 40 -17.95 8.29 -13.66
N THR A 41 -17.26 9.40 -13.48
CA THR A 41 -16.14 9.50 -12.51
C THR A 41 -16.54 9.04 -11.10
N ALA A 42 -17.78 9.32 -10.68
CA ALA A 42 -18.31 8.87 -9.41
C ALA A 42 -18.36 7.34 -9.30
N ALA A 43 -18.70 6.63 -10.38
CA ALA A 43 -18.70 5.16 -10.39
C ALA A 43 -17.27 4.60 -10.33
N VAL A 44 -16.32 5.23 -11.02
CA VAL A 44 -14.90 4.87 -10.97
C VAL A 44 -14.36 5.02 -9.54
N ARG A 45 -14.66 6.14 -8.88
CA ARG A 45 -14.27 6.38 -7.48
C ARG A 45 -14.91 5.39 -6.53
N GLY A 46 -16.18 5.05 -6.75
CA GLY A 46 -16.87 3.99 -6.02
C GLY A 46 -16.16 2.64 -6.13
N GLN A 47 -15.74 2.26 -7.35
CA GLN A 47 -14.96 1.04 -7.57
C GLN A 47 -13.59 1.08 -6.89
N ILE A 48 -12.87 2.20 -6.95
CA ILE A 48 -11.59 2.36 -6.26
C ILE A 48 -11.77 2.22 -4.76
N GLY A 49 -12.78 2.90 -4.18
CA GLY A 49 -13.05 2.89 -2.75
C GLY A 49 -13.51 1.53 -2.21
N SER A 50 -14.08 0.66 -3.06
CA SER A 50 -14.50 -0.69 -2.69
C SER A 50 -13.44 -1.77 -2.97
N ALA A 51 -12.56 -1.53 -3.96
CA ALA A 51 -11.60 -2.53 -4.41
C ALA A 51 -10.26 -2.44 -3.70
N ILE A 52 -9.90 -1.29 -3.15
CA ILE A 52 -8.58 -1.04 -2.57
C ILE A 52 -8.74 -0.74 -1.08
N ASP A 53 -8.08 -1.53 -0.23
CA ASP A 53 -8.08 -1.31 1.21
C ASP A 53 -6.85 -0.52 1.67
N LEU A 54 -5.66 -0.85 1.17
CA LEU A 54 -4.41 -0.26 1.62
C LEU A 54 -3.57 0.27 0.46
N ILE A 55 -2.91 1.40 0.70
CA ILE A 55 -1.87 1.95 -0.15
C ILE A 55 -0.58 2.02 0.66
N VAL A 56 0.43 1.26 0.23
CA VAL A 56 1.77 1.28 0.82
C VAL A 56 2.67 2.10 -0.09
N GLN A 57 3.07 3.27 0.38
CA GLN A 57 3.94 4.17 -0.36
C GLN A 57 5.40 3.90 -0.06
N GLN A 58 6.16 3.55 -1.07
CA GLN A 58 7.61 3.41 -1.01
C GLN A 58 8.28 4.57 -1.73
N GLY A 59 9.40 5.05 -1.19
CA GLY A 59 10.21 6.06 -1.85
C GLY A 59 11.70 5.84 -1.65
N ARG A 60 12.49 6.47 -2.53
CA ARG A 60 13.94 6.52 -2.42
C ARG A 60 14.34 7.80 -1.70
N LEU A 61 15.12 7.67 -0.63
CA LEU A 61 15.63 8.81 0.13
C LEU A 61 16.90 9.38 -0.52
N ARG A 62 17.37 10.53 -0.03
CA ARG A 62 18.54 11.23 -0.57
C ARG A 62 19.82 10.40 -0.49
N ASP A 63 19.94 9.53 0.50
CA ASP A 63 21.05 8.58 0.66
C ASP A 63 20.97 7.38 -0.30
N GLY A 64 19.97 7.35 -1.18
CA GLY A 64 19.71 6.26 -2.11
C GLY A 64 18.99 5.07 -1.51
N SER A 65 18.75 5.03 -0.19
CA SER A 65 18.01 3.96 0.46
C SER A 65 16.51 4.02 0.11
N ARG A 66 15.88 2.84 0.00
CA ARG A 66 14.42 2.72 -0.17
C ARG A 66 13.75 2.51 1.17
N ARG A 67 12.68 3.24 1.41
CA ARG A 67 11.90 3.16 2.65
C ARG A 67 10.42 3.16 2.32
N ILE A 68 9.63 2.49 3.17
CA ILE A 68 8.18 2.72 3.21
C ILE A 68 8.00 4.10 3.85
N LEU A 69 7.35 5.00 3.12
CA LEU A 69 7.12 6.39 3.56
C LEU A 69 5.80 6.53 4.30
N SER A 70 4.76 5.85 3.82
CA SER A 70 3.47 5.80 4.50
C SER A 70 2.73 4.51 4.20
N ILE A 71 1.83 4.15 5.12
CA ILE A 71 0.80 3.15 4.93
C ILE A 71 -0.51 3.85 5.19
N SER A 72 -1.39 3.85 4.19
CA SER A 72 -2.68 4.52 4.23
C SER A 72 -3.80 3.54 3.90
N GLU A 73 -4.92 3.68 4.58
CA GLU A 73 -6.16 2.94 4.33
C GLU A 73 -7.10 3.78 3.45
N ILE A 74 -7.77 3.15 2.50
CA ILE A 74 -8.92 3.70 1.84
C ILE A 74 -10.16 3.24 2.61
N PHE A 75 -10.92 4.19 3.18
CA PHE A 75 -12.04 3.83 4.05
C PHE A 75 -13.42 4.20 3.48
N GLY A 76 -13.47 4.56 2.20
CA GLY A 76 -14.72 4.77 1.47
C GLY A 76 -14.68 5.93 0.50
N VAL A 77 -15.88 6.34 0.07
CA VAL A 77 -16.10 7.51 -0.80
C VAL A 77 -17.14 8.39 -0.13
N GLU A 78 -16.85 9.66 0.03
CA GLU A 78 -17.76 10.65 0.60
C GLU A 78 -17.73 11.92 -0.25
N HIS A 79 -18.91 12.48 -0.52
CA HIS A 79 -19.08 13.66 -1.40
C HIS A 79 -18.38 13.53 -2.76
N GLY A 80 -18.29 12.30 -3.28
CA GLY A 80 -17.62 12.01 -4.55
C GLY A 80 -16.09 11.94 -4.47
N GLU A 81 -15.50 11.99 -3.29
CA GLU A 81 -14.06 11.89 -3.05
C GLU A 81 -13.69 10.58 -2.36
N VAL A 82 -12.61 9.93 -2.80
CA VAL A 82 -12.06 8.75 -2.13
C VAL A 82 -11.36 9.19 -0.85
N LEU A 83 -11.81 8.66 0.27
CA LEU A 83 -11.27 8.98 1.58
C LEU A 83 -10.06 8.11 1.90
N VAL A 84 -8.93 8.78 2.22
CA VAL A 84 -7.66 8.14 2.56
C VAL A 84 -7.24 8.55 3.97
N GLN A 85 -6.94 7.57 4.79
CA GLN A 85 -6.48 7.74 6.16
C GLN A 85 -5.07 7.19 6.32
N GLU A 86 -4.11 8.05 6.68
CA GLU A 86 -2.75 7.62 6.96
C GLU A 86 -2.69 6.90 8.32
N LEU A 87 -2.21 5.66 8.32
CA LEU A 87 -2.06 4.82 9.51
C LEU A 87 -0.66 4.92 10.10
N PHE A 88 0.34 4.86 9.22
CA PHE A 88 1.76 4.94 9.57
C PHE A 88 2.50 5.82 8.58
N ARG A 89 3.54 6.48 9.06
CA ARG A 89 4.46 7.25 8.22
C ARG A 89 5.90 7.14 8.69
N PHE A 90 6.82 7.36 7.77
CA PHE A 90 8.22 7.51 8.07
C PHE A 90 8.51 8.95 8.51
N GLU A 91 9.09 9.11 9.69
CA GLU A 91 9.57 10.38 10.20
C GLU A 91 11.09 10.39 10.15
N GLN A 92 11.65 11.24 9.28
CA GLN A 92 13.08 11.44 9.22
C GLN A 92 13.53 12.23 10.46
N THR A 93 14.48 11.67 11.21
CA THR A 93 15.03 12.31 12.43
C THR A 93 16.33 13.04 12.19
N GLY A 94 17.08 12.66 11.16
CA GLY A 94 18.35 13.33 10.84
C GLY A 94 19.06 12.71 9.64
N VAL A 95 20.25 13.26 9.37
CA VAL A 95 21.22 12.73 8.41
C VAL A 95 22.56 12.73 9.12
N ASP A 96 23.31 11.65 9.05
CA ASP A 96 24.63 11.54 9.65
C ASP A 96 25.72 12.20 8.78
N ALA A 97 26.96 12.17 9.27
CA ALA A 97 28.12 12.76 8.58
C ALA A 97 28.42 12.09 7.22
N ASP A 98 28.04 10.83 7.06
CA ASP A 98 28.19 10.06 5.83
C ASP A 98 27.03 10.28 4.85
N GLY A 99 26.08 11.16 5.18
CA GLY A 99 24.90 11.48 4.36
C GLY A 99 23.77 10.47 4.47
N LYS A 100 23.86 9.47 5.36
CA LYS A 100 22.84 8.45 5.55
C LYS A 100 21.64 8.99 6.31
N VAL A 101 20.46 8.70 5.81
CA VAL A 101 19.19 9.16 6.41
C VAL A 101 18.79 8.26 7.57
N HIS A 102 18.57 8.87 8.72
CA HIS A 102 18.01 8.23 9.91
C HIS A 102 16.55 8.63 10.09
N GLY A 103 15.75 7.69 10.59
CA GLY A 103 14.34 7.93 10.85
C GLY A 103 13.67 6.70 11.43
N ARG A 104 12.41 6.86 11.77
CA ARG A 104 11.57 5.82 12.35
C ARG A 104 10.18 5.82 11.72
N HIS A 105 9.52 4.68 11.72
CA HIS A 105 8.10 4.61 11.41
C HIS A 105 7.30 4.94 12.66
N ILE A 106 6.32 5.82 12.52
CA ILE A 106 5.43 6.23 13.60
C ILE A 106 3.98 5.97 13.22
N ALA A 107 3.18 5.60 14.22
CA ALA A 107 1.74 5.52 14.07
C ALA A 107 1.12 6.93 14.03
N CYS A 108 0.07 7.10 13.23
CA CYS A 108 -0.66 8.36 13.12
C CYS A 108 -1.86 8.45 14.08
N GLY A 109 -2.00 7.49 15.01
CA GLY A 109 -3.09 7.46 15.99
C GLY A 109 -4.43 7.06 15.38
N ARG A 110 -4.42 6.33 14.27
CA ARG A 110 -5.61 5.86 13.57
C ARG A 110 -5.64 4.33 13.57
N VAL A 111 -6.81 3.78 13.88
CA VAL A 111 -7.05 2.33 13.86
C VAL A 111 -7.71 1.96 12.53
N PRO A 112 -7.19 0.96 11.79
CA PRO A 112 -7.80 0.53 10.53
C PRO A 112 -9.21 -0.02 10.73
N ARG A 113 -10.12 0.21 9.78
CA ARG A 113 -11.48 -0.37 9.78
C ARG A 113 -11.46 -1.90 9.84
N ARG A 114 -10.53 -2.50 9.09
CA ARG A 114 -10.39 -3.97 9.01
C ARG A 114 -9.88 -4.61 10.31
N THR A 115 -9.55 -3.83 11.33
CA THR A 115 -9.17 -4.37 12.64
C THR A 115 -10.25 -5.28 13.23
N ALA A 116 -11.52 -4.90 13.10
CA ALA A 116 -12.65 -5.71 13.58
C ALA A 116 -12.72 -7.06 12.86
N ASP A 117 -12.49 -7.08 11.54
CA ASP A 117 -12.50 -8.29 10.72
C ASP A 117 -11.33 -9.21 11.09
N ILE A 118 -10.13 -8.65 11.30
CA ILE A 118 -8.92 -9.39 11.73
C ILE A 118 -9.19 -10.07 13.09
N LEU A 119 -9.74 -9.34 14.05
CA LEU A 119 -10.07 -9.88 15.36
C LEU A 119 -11.18 -10.94 15.28
N ALA A 120 -12.20 -10.75 14.41
CA ALA A 120 -13.27 -11.73 14.19
C ALA A 120 -12.75 -13.04 13.58
N CYS A 121 -11.67 -13.00 12.79
CA CYS A 121 -11.00 -14.19 12.27
C CYS A 121 -10.20 -14.95 13.35
N GLY A 122 -10.15 -14.45 14.59
CA GLY A 122 -9.43 -15.07 15.70
C GLY A 122 -7.93 -14.74 15.74
N GLU A 123 -7.48 -13.79 14.92
CA GLU A 123 -6.11 -13.30 14.97
C GLU A 123 -5.96 -12.27 16.11
N SER A 124 -4.81 -12.31 16.80
CA SER A 124 -4.49 -11.33 17.84
C SER A 124 -3.76 -10.14 17.24
N LEU A 125 -4.25 -8.95 17.50
CA LEU A 125 -3.61 -7.70 17.05
C LEU A 125 -3.31 -6.82 18.26
N ASP A 126 -2.04 -6.47 18.44
CA ASP A 126 -1.65 -5.53 19.48
C ASP A 126 -2.04 -4.09 19.08
N MET A 127 -3.11 -3.59 19.67
CA MET A 127 -3.65 -2.25 19.38
C MET A 127 -2.68 -1.12 19.70
N ARG A 128 -1.65 -1.38 20.52
CA ARG A 128 -0.61 -0.38 20.86
C ARG A 128 0.20 0.06 19.65
N ILE A 129 0.27 -0.76 18.60
CA ILE A 129 0.96 -0.40 17.36
C ILE A 129 0.35 0.82 16.65
N PHE A 130 -0.92 1.13 16.92
CA PHE A 130 -1.62 2.28 16.33
C PHE A 130 -1.58 3.53 17.20
N VAL A 131 -1.00 3.46 18.39
CA VAL A 131 -0.90 4.61 19.28
C VAL A 131 0.15 5.57 18.75
N ALA A 132 -0.26 6.81 18.48
CA ALA A 132 0.70 7.84 18.08
C ALA A 132 1.68 8.10 19.24
N PRO A 133 2.99 8.25 18.96
CA PRO A 133 3.92 8.65 20.00
C PRO A 133 3.55 10.05 20.51
N ASP A 134 3.68 10.26 21.82
CA ASP A 134 3.52 11.59 22.41
C ASP A 134 4.46 12.56 21.70
N ARG A 135 3.88 13.54 21.02
CA ARG A 135 4.68 14.62 20.44
C ARG A 135 5.14 15.52 21.58
N PRO A 136 6.44 15.69 21.78
CA PRO A 136 6.87 16.87 22.50
C PRO A 136 6.35 18.08 21.71
N SER A 137 5.57 18.92 22.34
CA SER A 137 5.07 20.19 21.83
C SER A 137 6.27 21.10 21.61
N GLY A 138 6.86 21.03 20.43
CA GLY A 138 8.00 21.86 20.00
C GLY A 138 7.68 22.57 18.70
N PRO A 139 8.26 23.78 18.51
CA PRO A 139 7.89 24.64 17.42
C PRO A 139 8.32 24.07 16.07
N ASP A 140 7.39 24.20 15.14
CA ASP A 140 7.59 24.30 13.69
C ASP A 140 8.64 23.36 13.05
N HIS A 141 8.23 22.13 12.75
CA HIS A 141 9.01 21.32 11.83
C HIS A 141 8.82 21.87 10.41
N PRO A 142 9.92 22.32 9.76
CA PRO A 142 9.83 22.81 8.40
C PRO A 142 9.26 21.70 7.51
N ARG A 143 8.14 21.98 6.86
CA ARG A 143 7.59 21.16 5.76
C ARG A 143 8.63 21.17 4.63
N ARG A 144 9.62 20.27 4.72
CA ARG A 144 10.59 20.11 3.63
C ARG A 144 9.85 19.58 2.41
N ARG A 145 10.04 20.24 1.29
CA ARG A 145 9.43 19.94 0.00
C ARG A 145 9.81 18.53 -0.43
N LEU A 146 8.80 17.74 -0.78
CA LEU A 146 8.92 16.37 -1.30
C LEU A 146 9.56 16.29 -2.71
N ALA A 147 10.26 17.32 -3.16
CA ALA A 147 10.61 17.53 -4.57
C ALA A 147 11.71 16.60 -5.14
N ASP A 148 12.38 15.78 -4.33
CA ASP A 148 13.63 15.13 -4.77
C ASP A 148 13.58 13.58 -4.78
N TRP A 149 12.42 12.94 -4.84
CA TRP A 149 12.34 11.49 -4.82
C TRP A 149 11.32 10.91 -5.80
N VAL A 150 11.64 9.75 -6.38
CA VAL A 150 10.74 9.00 -7.29
C VAL A 150 9.99 7.96 -6.48
N PRO A 151 8.69 8.11 -6.28
CA PRO A 151 7.91 7.19 -5.48
C PRO A 151 7.41 5.99 -6.27
N GLU A 152 7.35 4.86 -5.61
CA GLU A 152 6.65 3.67 -6.05
C GLU A 152 5.56 3.34 -5.02
N THR A 153 4.33 3.26 -5.46
CA THR A 153 3.18 2.98 -4.60
C THR A 153 2.70 1.56 -4.82
N VAL A 154 2.62 0.77 -3.77
CA VAL A 154 2.02 -0.56 -3.77
C VAL A 154 0.59 -0.45 -3.27
N VAL A 155 -0.35 -0.93 -4.07
CA VAL A 155 -1.78 -0.91 -3.75
C VAL A 155 -2.23 -2.35 -3.45
N THR A 156 -2.83 -2.56 -2.30
CA THR A 156 -3.28 -3.87 -1.84
C THR A 156 -4.79 -3.91 -1.59
N SER A 157 -5.40 -5.02 -1.88
CA SER A 157 -6.80 -5.29 -1.55
C SER A 157 -6.93 -6.68 -0.91
N PRO A 158 -7.01 -6.80 0.41
CA PRO A 158 -7.45 -8.03 1.06
C PRO A 158 -8.96 -7.98 1.30
N SER A 159 -9.75 -8.70 0.53
CA SER A 159 -11.16 -8.93 0.88
C SER A 159 -11.28 -10.26 1.61
N LEU A 160 -11.52 -10.23 2.90
CA LEU A 160 -11.86 -11.42 3.68
C LEU A 160 -13.38 -11.45 3.84
N GLU A 161 -14.03 -12.46 3.26
CA GLU A 161 -15.43 -12.74 3.56
C GLU A 161 -15.57 -13.27 4.99
N PRO A 162 -16.57 -12.80 5.77
CA PRO A 162 -16.80 -13.29 7.14
C PRO A 162 -17.17 -14.76 7.13
N GLY A 163 -16.27 -15.62 7.57
CA GLY A 163 -16.52 -17.06 7.74
C GLY A 163 -15.54 -18.01 7.08
N GLU A 164 -14.70 -17.56 6.17
CA GLU A 164 -13.71 -18.42 5.51
C GLU A 164 -12.41 -18.48 6.30
N ARG A 165 -12.24 -19.50 7.12
CA ARG A 165 -10.99 -19.77 7.83
C ARG A 165 -9.98 -20.36 6.85
N ARG A 166 -9.13 -19.53 6.25
CA ARG A 166 -7.94 -20.01 5.54
C ARG A 166 -6.87 -20.38 6.55
N ARG A 167 -6.30 -21.57 6.39
CA ARG A 167 -5.20 -22.04 7.25
C ARG A 167 -3.92 -21.28 6.91
N ARG A 168 -3.04 -21.11 7.91
CA ARG A 168 -1.73 -20.42 7.78
C ARG A 168 -0.84 -20.98 6.66
N SER A 169 -1.08 -22.24 6.24
CA SER A 169 -0.42 -22.91 5.11
C SER A 169 -0.76 -22.32 3.76
N ASP A 170 -1.90 -21.63 3.62
CA ASP A 170 -2.39 -21.15 2.34
C ASP A 170 -1.74 -19.83 1.87
N TRP A 171 -0.93 -19.24 2.75
CA TRP A 171 -0.17 -18.01 2.51
C TRP A 171 1.27 -18.22 2.07
N LEU A 172 1.75 -19.47 2.08
CA LEU A 172 3.10 -19.76 1.60
C LEU A 172 3.04 -19.95 0.08
N PRO A 173 3.80 -19.16 -0.72
CA PRO A 173 3.90 -19.40 -2.15
C PRO A 173 4.46 -20.82 -2.34
N GLU A 174 3.74 -21.64 -3.11
CA GLU A 174 4.26 -22.92 -3.58
C GLU A 174 5.66 -22.70 -4.15
N ARG A 175 6.59 -23.48 -3.66
CA ARG A 175 7.99 -23.46 -4.12
C ARG A 175 7.99 -23.50 -5.64
N ALA A 176 8.52 -22.46 -6.25
CA ALA A 176 8.76 -22.40 -7.67
C ALA A 176 9.41 -23.71 -8.12
N THR A 177 8.68 -24.49 -8.87
CA THR A 177 9.15 -25.72 -9.51
C THR A 177 10.35 -25.34 -10.37
N ARG A 178 11.52 -25.87 -10.02
CA ARG A 178 12.75 -25.74 -10.81
C ARG A 178 12.47 -26.17 -12.23
N MET A 179 12.39 -25.23 -13.16
CA MET A 179 12.50 -25.53 -14.57
C MET A 179 13.94 -25.98 -14.85
N SER A 180 14.11 -27.29 -15.00
CA SER A 180 15.36 -27.86 -15.49
C SER A 180 15.49 -27.46 -16.98
N VAL A 181 16.41 -26.56 -17.27
CA VAL A 181 16.81 -26.25 -18.64
C VAL A 181 17.64 -27.43 -19.14
N SER A 182 17.03 -28.27 -19.98
CA SER A 182 17.72 -29.30 -20.74
C SER A 182 18.67 -28.63 -21.75
N ARG A 183 19.97 -28.78 -21.54
CA ARG A 183 21.01 -28.43 -22.50
C ARG A 183 20.96 -29.44 -23.65
N SER A 184 20.39 -29.07 -24.76
CA SER A 184 20.56 -29.78 -26.04
C SER A 184 22.01 -29.66 -26.52
N LYS A 185 22.75 -30.76 -26.49
CA LYS A 185 24.06 -30.91 -27.16
C LYS A 185 23.84 -30.94 -28.66
N ARG A 186 24.25 -29.91 -29.40
CA ARG A 186 24.47 -30.01 -30.83
C ARG A 186 25.77 -30.77 -31.06
N LYS A 187 25.66 -31.96 -31.70
CA LYS A 187 26.79 -32.66 -32.33
C LYS A 187 27.06 -32.00 -33.67
N ALA A 188 28.33 -31.67 -33.91
CA ALA A 188 28.85 -31.32 -35.20
C ALA A 188 29.05 -32.61 -36.02
N SER A 189 28.74 -32.58 -37.29
CA SER A 189 29.35 -33.28 -38.41
C SER A 189 29.26 -32.38 -39.62
#